data_c0e44160f63c80f6e0e875dcf366e495
#
_entry.id   c0e44160f63c80f6e0e875dcf366e495
#
_cell.length_a   1.000
_cell.length_b   1.000
_cell.length_c   1.000
_cell.angle_alpha   90.00
_cell.angle_beta   90.00
_cell.angle_gamma   90.00
#
_symmetry.space_group_name_H-M   'P 1'
#
loop_
_entity.id
_entity.type
_entity.pdbx_description
1 polymer ?
#
loop_
_entity_poly.entity_id
_entity_poly.type
_entity_poly.pdbx_seq_one_letter_code
_entity_poly.pdbx_strand_id
1 'polypeptide(L)'
;VPIEKWYPGDDVVDCVAPDYYDDDTNPGRLSVKAWNSEADDVDAVGNPKGPEAWRRFALKHGKPLCFPETGLKPSGGETDHPQWIIAFNRWMNAHANTATWQAGEPIPEAAAGKVLYSIYFNVPAGGLNGFTIHGRGANPKSEKAFRELTWGREP
;
A
#
# COMPACT_ATOMS: atom_id res chain seq x y z
N VAL A 1 13.17 0.16 -17.72
CA VAL A 1 12.53 -0.87 -18.54
C VAL A 1 11.07 -0.94 -18.12
N PRO A 2 10.08 -0.92 -19.04
CA PRO A 2 8.66 -1.04 -18.70
C PRO A 2 8.35 -2.35 -17.97
N ILE A 3 7.49 -2.28 -16.96
CA ILE A 3 7.10 -3.43 -16.12
C ILE A 3 6.48 -4.57 -16.94
N GLU A 4 5.80 -4.25 -18.01
CA GLU A 4 5.22 -5.24 -18.94
C GLU A 4 6.25 -6.23 -19.50
N LYS A 5 7.52 -5.85 -19.52
CA LYS A 5 8.62 -6.74 -19.94
C LYS A 5 9.12 -7.68 -18.83
N TRP A 6 8.72 -7.40 -17.60
CA TRP A 6 9.09 -8.19 -16.42
C TRP A 6 7.91 -9.02 -15.91
N TYR A 7 6.70 -8.64 -16.29
CA TYR A 7 5.50 -9.33 -15.89
C TYR A 7 5.45 -10.71 -16.54
N PRO A 8 5.43 -11.81 -15.76
CA PRO A 8 5.59 -13.16 -16.31
C PRO A 8 4.35 -13.69 -17.03
N GLY A 9 3.22 -13.01 -16.90
CA GLY A 9 1.94 -13.37 -17.54
C GLY A 9 0.83 -13.67 -16.56
N ASP A 10 -0.40 -13.55 -17.06
CA ASP A 10 -1.63 -13.69 -16.26
C ASP A 10 -1.90 -15.14 -15.82
N ASP A 11 -1.32 -16.10 -16.48
CA ASP A 11 -1.44 -17.54 -16.21
C ASP A 11 -0.57 -18.02 -15.04
N VAL A 12 0.42 -17.21 -14.63
CA VAL A 12 1.38 -17.57 -13.56
C VAL A 12 1.37 -16.60 -12.38
N VAL A 13 0.60 -15.51 -12.46
CA VAL A 13 0.48 -14.52 -11.38
C VAL A 13 -0.91 -14.61 -10.76
N ASP A 14 -0.99 -14.85 -9.46
CA ASP A 14 -2.25 -14.86 -8.71
C ASP A 14 -2.61 -13.48 -8.15
N CYS A 15 -1.62 -12.66 -7.82
CA CYS A 15 -1.81 -11.32 -7.24
C CYS A 15 -0.67 -10.39 -7.68
N VAL A 16 -1.00 -9.16 -8.06
CA VAL A 16 0.01 -8.10 -8.22
C VAL A 16 0.37 -7.59 -6.82
N ALA A 17 1.64 -7.70 -6.44
CA ALA A 17 2.05 -7.55 -5.04
C ALA A 17 3.27 -6.61 -4.87
N PRO A 18 3.10 -5.29 -5.05
CA PRO A 18 4.16 -4.33 -4.78
C PRO A 18 4.37 -4.09 -3.29
N ASP A 19 5.61 -3.84 -2.89
CA ASP A 19 5.89 -3.15 -1.62
C ASP A 19 5.56 -1.67 -1.78
N TYR A 20 4.97 -1.07 -0.74
CA TYR A 20 4.61 0.34 -0.77
C TYR A 20 4.89 1.04 0.55
N TYR A 21 5.79 2.01 0.49
CA TYR A 21 6.22 2.79 1.65
C TYR A 21 5.93 4.27 1.47
N ASP A 22 5.71 4.95 2.60
CA ASP A 22 5.81 6.39 2.71
C ASP A 22 7.27 6.81 2.52
N ASP A 23 7.68 6.97 1.28
CA ASP A 23 9.03 7.39 0.89
C ASP A 23 9.12 8.91 0.77
N ASP A 24 8.52 9.62 1.72
CA ASP A 24 8.41 11.06 1.65
C ASP A 24 9.70 11.78 2.04
N THR A 25 10.39 12.29 1.04
CA THR A 25 11.42 13.31 1.22
C THR A 25 10.84 14.74 1.21
N ASN A 26 9.52 14.88 1.03
CA ASN A 26 8.86 16.18 0.89
C ASN A 26 7.73 16.35 1.92
N PRO A 27 7.93 17.13 3.00
CA PRO A 27 6.91 17.36 4.03
C PRO A 27 5.62 18.05 3.52
N GLY A 28 5.60 18.51 2.28
CA GLY A 28 4.39 19.04 1.63
C GLY A 28 3.41 17.97 1.14
N ARG A 29 3.77 16.68 1.14
CA ARG A 29 2.93 15.56 0.65
C ARG A 29 1.77 15.15 1.56
N LEU A 30 1.62 15.77 2.71
CA LEU A 30 0.60 15.40 3.71
C LEU A 30 -0.81 15.95 3.44
N SER A 31 -1.07 16.56 2.28
CA SER A 31 -2.40 17.01 1.88
C SER A 31 -3.14 15.95 1.08
N VAL A 32 -4.48 15.98 1.08
CA VAL A 32 -5.31 15.12 0.22
C VAL A 32 -4.93 15.23 -1.26
N LYS A 33 -4.58 16.44 -1.69
CA LYS A 33 -4.13 16.70 -3.07
C LYS A 33 -2.80 16.02 -3.37
N ALA A 34 -1.86 16.07 -2.42
CA ALA A 34 -0.58 15.40 -2.54
C ALA A 34 -0.75 13.87 -2.56
N TRP A 35 -1.62 13.31 -1.69
CA TRP A 35 -1.97 11.90 -1.72
C TRP A 35 -2.51 11.46 -3.09
N ASN A 36 -3.47 12.19 -3.65
CA ASN A 36 -4.05 11.83 -4.94
C ASN A 36 -3.00 11.84 -6.07
N SER A 37 -2.07 12.80 -6.05
CA SER A 37 -0.95 12.84 -7.00
C SER A 37 -0.01 11.66 -6.83
N GLU A 38 0.32 11.31 -5.59
CA GLU A 38 1.20 10.18 -5.25
C GLU A 38 0.56 8.85 -5.58
N ALA A 39 -0.74 8.69 -5.29
CA ALA A 39 -1.46 7.45 -5.57
C ALA A 39 -1.44 7.08 -7.07
N ASP A 40 -1.45 8.07 -7.94
CA ASP A 40 -1.41 7.93 -9.40
C ASP A 40 0.00 7.95 -9.99
N ASP A 41 1.05 8.11 -9.18
CA ASP A 41 2.41 8.33 -9.65
C ASP A 41 2.95 7.14 -10.45
N VAL A 42 3.70 7.48 -11.49
CA VAL A 42 4.42 6.54 -12.35
C VAL A 42 5.84 7.04 -12.57
N ASP A 43 6.75 6.13 -12.89
CA ASP A 43 8.12 6.53 -13.25
C ASP A 43 8.21 7.10 -14.68
N ALA A 44 9.40 7.50 -15.08
CA ALA A 44 9.67 8.13 -16.39
C ALA A 44 9.36 7.22 -17.60
N VAL A 45 9.17 5.91 -17.38
CA VAL A 45 8.83 4.95 -18.44
C VAL A 45 7.42 4.37 -18.26
N GLY A 46 6.63 4.95 -17.34
CA GLY A 46 5.23 4.60 -17.11
C GLY A 46 5.00 3.42 -16.17
N ASN A 47 6.02 2.96 -15.44
CA ASN A 47 5.81 1.93 -14.43
C ASN A 47 5.05 2.49 -13.23
N PRO A 48 4.12 1.71 -12.63
CA PRO A 48 3.42 2.13 -11.43
C PRO A 48 4.38 2.39 -10.26
N LYS A 49 4.13 3.49 -9.54
CA LYS A 49 4.78 3.83 -8.27
C LYS A 49 3.76 3.98 -7.16
N GLY A 50 2.67 4.67 -7.44
CA GLY A 50 1.59 4.87 -6.47
C GLY A 50 0.59 3.71 -6.46
N PRO A 51 -0.19 3.56 -5.37
CA PRO A 51 -1.10 2.43 -5.18
C PRO A 51 -2.25 2.40 -6.19
N GLU A 52 -2.73 3.55 -6.65
CA GLU A 52 -3.76 3.60 -7.70
C GLU A 52 -3.21 3.20 -9.07
N ALA A 53 -1.97 3.58 -9.38
CA ALA A 53 -1.30 3.14 -10.60
C ALA A 53 -1.09 1.61 -10.60
N TRP A 54 -0.69 1.03 -9.47
CA TRP A 54 -0.61 -0.42 -9.28
C TRP A 54 -1.98 -1.10 -9.38
N ARG A 55 -3.02 -0.47 -8.83
CA ARG A 55 -4.40 -0.99 -8.94
C ARG A 55 -4.86 -1.06 -10.39
N ARG A 56 -4.59 -0.02 -11.19
CA ARG A 56 -4.91 -0.03 -12.63
C ARG A 56 -4.13 -1.08 -13.40
N PHE A 57 -2.85 -1.29 -13.05
CA PHE A 57 -2.06 -2.37 -13.62
C PHE A 57 -2.67 -3.73 -13.27
N ALA A 58 -3.00 -3.98 -12.01
CA ALA A 58 -3.64 -5.22 -11.58
C ALA A 58 -5.00 -5.45 -12.28
N LEU A 59 -5.83 -4.41 -12.36
CA LEU A 59 -7.12 -4.46 -13.06
C LEU A 59 -6.96 -4.81 -14.53
N LYS A 60 -6.00 -4.21 -15.24
CA LYS A 60 -5.68 -4.49 -16.64
C LYS A 60 -5.37 -5.97 -16.88
N HIS A 61 -4.71 -6.60 -15.92
CA HIS A 61 -4.32 -8.01 -15.96
C HIS A 61 -5.34 -8.96 -15.32
N GLY A 62 -6.51 -8.47 -14.92
CA GLY A 62 -7.54 -9.28 -14.28
C GLY A 62 -7.14 -9.83 -12.91
N LYS A 63 -6.17 -9.20 -12.23
CA LYS A 63 -5.60 -9.68 -10.97
C LYS A 63 -6.00 -8.81 -9.78
N PRO A 64 -6.14 -9.39 -8.59
CA PRO A 64 -6.21 -8.62 -7.36
C PRO A 64 -4.88 -7.93 -7.05
N LEU A 65 -4.91 -6.98 -6.11
CA LEU A 65 -3.77 -6.26 -5.60
C LEU A 65 -3.49 -6.67 -4.16
N CYS A 66 -2.25 -6.92 -3.83
CA CYS A 66 -1.77 -7.23 -2.50
C CYS A 66 -0.66 -6.25 -2.12
N PHE A 67 -0.51 -5.96 -0.83
CA PHE A 67 0.63 -5.21 -0.33
C PHE A 67 1.35 -6.05 0.74
N PRO A 68 2.28 -6.93 0.33
CA PRO A 68 2.98 -7.82 1.27
C PRO A 68 3.86 -7.05 2.24
N GLU A 69 4.28 -5.85 1.88
CA GLU A 69 5.09 -4.99 2.72
C GLU A 69 4.69 -3.53 2.56
N THR A 70 4.27 -2.90 3.65
CA THR A 70 3.93 -1.48 3.69
C THR A 70 4.45 -0.84 4.96
N GLY A 71 4.66 0.47 4.95
CA GLY A 71 5.03 1.16 6.19
C GLY A 71 5.47 2.60 5.99
N LEU A 72 5.72 3.25 7.12
CA LEU A 72 6.45 4.50 7.15
C LEU A 72 7.90 4.21 6.81
N LYS A 73 8.55 5.10 6.06
CA LYS A 73 9.98 5.00 5.76
C LYS A 73 10.71 6.20 6.33
N PRO A 74 11.74 5.99 7.15
CA PRO A 74 12.50 7.10 7.70
C PRO A 74 13.31 7.78 6.60
N SER A 75 12.95 8.99 6.26
CA SER A 75 13.71 9.85 5.34
C SER A 75 14.17 11.09 6.06
N GLY A 76 15.27 10.99 6.82
CA GLY A 76 16.07 12.12 7.28
C GLY A 76 15.41 13.25 8.10
N GLY A 77 14.15 13.07 8.53
CA GLY A 77 13.34 14.09 9.18
C GLY A 77 12.31 13.52 10.15
N GLU A 78 11.15 14.13 10.20
CA GLU A 78 10.01 13.61 10.96
C GLU A 78 9.54 12.29 10.32
N THR A 79 9.41 11.25 11.13
CA THR A 79 9.00 9.90 10.69
C THR A 79 7.57 9.56 11.09
N ASP A 80 6.94 10.41 11.91
CA ASP A 80 5.59 10.19 12.44
C ASP A 80 4.54 10.82 11.51
N HIS A 81 4.11 10.09 10.49
CA HIS A 81 3.22 10.54 9.43
C HIS A 81 1.80 9.93 9.51
N PRO A 82 0.98 10.32 10.49
CA PRO A 82 -0.36 9.79 10.66
C PRO A 82 -1.26 10.04 9.44
N GLN A 83 -1.02 11.11 8.69
CA GLN A 83 -1.82 11.44 7.51
C GLN A 83 -1.64 10.43 6.37
N TRP A 84 -0.43 9.91 6.19
CA TRP A 84 -0.19 8.84 5.24
C TRP A 84 -0.94 7.56 5.65
N ILE A 85 -0.86 7.16 6.92
CA ILE A 85 -1.61 6.02 7.46
C ILE A 85 -3.12 6.17 7.19
N ILE A 86 -3.68 7.35 7.46
CA ILE A 86 -5.11 7.65 7.24
C ILE A 86 -5.47 7.56 5.75
N ALA A 87 -4.68 8.18 4.89
CA ALA A 87 -4.94 8.24 3.47
C ALA A 87 -4.85 6.85 2.82
N PHE A 88 -3.79 6.11 3.09
CA PHE A 88 -3.59 4.77 2.56
C PHE A 88 -4.68 3.79 3.02
N ASN A 89 -5.03 3.78 4.31
CA ASN A 89 -6.11 2.94 4.83
C ASN A 89 -7.47 3.27 4.21
N ARG A 90 -7.79 4.56 4.05
CA ARG A 90 -9.04 4.97 3.39
C ARG A 90 -9.08 4.50 1.94
N TRP A 91 -7.98 4.65 1.22
CA TRP A 91 -7.87 4.18 -0.15
C TRP A 91 -8.01 2.65 -0.23
N MET A 92 -7.32 1.89 0.62
CA MET A 92 -7.46 0.44 0.68
C MET A 92 -8.89 0.00 0.96
N ASN A 93 -9.57 0.63 1.93
CA ASN A 93 -10.96 0.31 2.27
C ASN A 93 -11.92 0.60 1.11
N ALA A 94 -11.68 1.68 0.35
CA ALA A 94 -12.49 2.02 -0.83
C ALA A 94 -12.33 1.00 -1.97
N HIS A 95 -11.22 0.28 -2.00
CA HIS A 95 -10.90 -0.71 -3.02
C HIS A 95 -10.80 -2.15 -2.48
N ALA A 96 -11.29 -2.37 -1.25
CA ALA A 96 -11.24 -3.68 -0.63
C ALA A 96 -11.99 -4.74 -1.45
N ASN A 97 -11.41 -5.94 -1.48
CA ASN A 97 -12.07 -7.08 -2.10
C ASN A 97 -13.26 -7.55 -1.25
N THR A 98 -14.39 -7.76 -1.91
CA THR A 98 -15.60 -8.36 -1.32
C THR A 98 -15.96 -9.71 -1.94
N ALA A 99 -15.26 -10.11 -3.00
CA ALA A 99 -15.43 -11.43 -3.60
C ALA A 99 -14.78 -12.50 -2.72
N THR A 100 -15.40 -13.65 -2.67
CA THR A 100 -14.89 -14.82 -1.96
C THR A 100 -14.62 -15.96 -2.94
N TRP A 101 -13.54 -16.70 -2.72
CA TRP A 101 -13.22 -17.95 -3.42
C TRP A 101 -12.35 -18.82 -2.51
N GLN A 102 -12.21 -20.09 -2.84
CA GLN A 102 -11.40 -21.03 -2.08
C GLN A 102 -10.02 -21.24 -2.73
N ALA A 103 -9.08 -21.72 -1.95
CA ALA A 103 -7.76 -22.07 -2.46
C ALA A 103 -7.87 -23.13 -3.58
N GLY A 104 -7.23 -22.87 -4.71
CA GLY A 104 -7.27 -23.72 -5.89
C GLY A 104 -8.40 -23.40 -6.88
N GLU A 105 -9.33 -22.52 -6.55
CA GLU A 105 -10.31 -21.99 -7.49
C GLU A 105 -9.75 -20.81 -8.29
N PRO A 106 -10.23 -20.61 -9.53
CA PRO A 106 -9.87 -19.41 -10.30
C PRO A 106 -10.25 -18.14 -9.57
N ILE A 107 -9.39 -17.13 -9.65
CA ILE A 107 -9.65 -15.81 -9.06
C ILE A 107 -10.86 -15.20 -9.76
N PRO A 108 -11.92 -14.81 -9.02
CA PRO A 108 -13.10 -14.20 -9.62
C PRO A 108 -12.78 -12.88 -10.31
N GLU A 109 -13.39 -12.61 -11.44
CA GLU A 109 -13.26 -11.33 -12.15
C GLU A 109 -13.59 -10.12 -11.23
N ALA A 110 -14.54 -10.29 -10.32
CA ALA A 110 -14.90 -9.28 -9.32
C ALA A 110 -13.76 -8.87 -8.38
N ALA A 111 -12.70 -9.69 -8.26
CA ALA A 111 -11.51 -9.39 -7.46
C ALA A 111 -10.44 -8.59 -8.25
N ALA A 112 -10.59 -8.43 -9.56
CA ALA A 112 -9.63 -7.70 -10.40
C ALA A 112 -9.50 -6.24 -9.92
N GLY A 113 -8.27 -5.79 -9.68
CA GLY A 113 -7.97 -4.47 -9.16
C GLY A 113 -8.50 -4.20 -7.74
N LYS A 114 -8.90 -5.24 -6.99
CA LYS A 114 -9.31 -5.11 -5.59
C LYS A 114 -8.18 -5.47 -4.64
N VAL A 115 -8.10 -4.78 -3.51
CA VAL A 115 -7.09 -5.03 -2.48
C VAL A 115 -7.50 -6.23 -1.64
N LEU A 116 -6.66 -7.26 -1.59
CA LEU A 116 -6.89 -8.45 -0.77
C LEU A 116 -6.38 -8.26 0.66
N TYR A 117 -5.15 -7.77 0.80
CA TYR A 117 -4.52 -7.55 2.10
C TYR A 117 -3.39 -6.52 2.01
N SER A 118 -3.00 -6.02 3.18
CA SER A 118 -1.78 -5.27 3.40
C SER A 118 -1.13 -5.72 4.70
N ILE A 119 0.19 -5.85 4.69
CA ILE A 119 0.99 -6.20 5.88
C ILE A 119 1.90 -5.02 6.21
N TYR A 120 1.78 -4.53 7.45
CA TYR A 120 2.63 -3.44 7.92
C TYR A 120 3.99 -3.97 8.38
N PHE A 121 5.07 -3.42 7.84
CA PHE A 121 6.44 -3.73 8.21
C PHE A 121 6.81 -2.99 9.51
N ASN A 122 6.62 -3.65 10.66
CA ASN A 122 6.79 -3.07 11.99
C ASN A 122 8.11 -3.50 12.62
N VAL A 123 9.24 -3.05 12.07
CA VAL A 123 10.56 -3.37 12.62
C VAL A 123 11.42 -2.11 12.80
N PRO A 124 12.29 -2.08 13.83
CA PRO A 124 13.32 -1.04 13.98
C PRO A 124 14.47 -1.35 13.00
N ALA A 125 14.42 -0.84 11.77
CA ALA A 125 15.46 -1.06 10.78
C ALA A 125 16.44 0.13 10.70
N GLY A 126 17.71 -0.15 10.44
CA GLY A 126 18.74 0.85 10.19
C GLY A 126 19.07 1.77 11.38
N GLY A 127 18.80 1.35 12.61
CA GLY A 127 19.01 2.19 13.80
C GLY A 127 18.02 3.34 13.95
N LEU A 128 17.05 3.44 13.05
CA LEU A 128 15.97 4.43 13.03
C LEU A 128 14.65 3.73 13.35
N ASN A 129 13.85 4.37 14.21
CA ASN A 129 12.53 3.84 14.58
C ASN A 129 11.45 4.14 13.52
N GLY A 130 11.83 4.60 12.33
CA GLY A 130 10.92 5.12 11.32
C GLY A 130 9.89 4.13 10.80
N PHE A 131 10.26 2.86 10.67
CA PHE A 131 9.32 1.80 10.28
C PHE A 131 8.43 1.34 11.43
N THR A 132 8.79 1.63 12.69
CA THR A 132 8.08 1.11 13.86
C THR A 132 6.80 1.90 14.10
N ILE A 133 5.64 1.25 13.96
CA ILE A 133 4.35 1.86 14.29
C ILE A 133 3.93 1.56 15.74
N HIS A 134 4.42 0.45 16.31
CA HIS A 134 4.10 0.02 17.66
C HIS A 134 5.34 -0.42 18.42
N GLY A 135 5.47 0.02 19.68
CA GLY A 135 6.56 -0.35 20.56
C GLY A 135 7.44 0.85 20.98
N ARG A 136 8.56 0.57 21.61
CA ARG A 136 9.48 1.60 22.12
C ARG A 136 10.11 2.40 20.98
N GLY A 137 9.96 3.70 20.98
CA GLY A 137 10.44 4.59 19.91
C GLY A 137 9.55 4.61 18.66
N ALA A 138 8.35 4.03 18.76
CA ALA A 138 7.35 4.09 17.69
C ALA A 138 6.92 5.52 17.36
N ASN A 139 6.25 5.65 16.25
CA ASN A 139 5.61 6.87 15.77
C ASN A 139 4.21 7.02 16.41
N PRO A 140 4.06 7.73 17.55
CA PRO A 140 2.87 7.63 18.39
C PRO A 140 1.59 8.17 17.75
N LYS A 141 1.69 9.19 16.88
CA LYS A 141 0.52 9.70 16.16
C LYS A 141 0.07 8.72 15.09
N SER A 142 1.02 8.13 14.38
CA SER A 142 0.78 7.11 13.36
C SER A 142 0.26 5.81 13.99
N GLU A 143 0.78 5.41 15.15
CA GLU A 143 0.23 4.28 15.92
C GLU A 143 -1.22 4.51 16.28
N LYS A 144 -1.55 5.70 16.82
CA LYS A 144 -2.93 6.06 17.15
C LYS A 144 -3.83 5.97 15.90
N ALA A 145 -3.42 6.59 14.80
CA ALA A 145 -4.17 6.56 13.55
C ALA A 145 -4.39 5.12 13.05
N PHE A 146 -3.35 4.29 13.09
CA PHE A 146 -3.43 2.90 12.68
C PHE A 146 -4.43 2.10 13.54
N ARG A 147 -4.36 2.24 14.86
CA ARG A 147 -5.28 1.56 15.79
C ARG A 147 -6.74 1.97 15.56
N GLU A 148 -7.01 3.26 15.42
CA GLU A 148 -8.37 3.79 15.20
C GLU A 148 -8.97 3.30 13.86
N LEU A 149 -8.15 3.10 12.84
CA LEU A 149 -8.60 2.67 11.52
C LEU A 149 -8.73 1.15 11.38
N THR A 150 -7.91 0.38 12.09
CA THR A 150 -7.86 -1.08 11.93
C THR A 150 -8.57 -1.82 13.06
N TRP A 151 -8.50 -1.32 14.30
CA TRP A 151 -9.05 -2.00 15.48
C TRP A 151 -10.28 -1.33 16.08
N GLY A 152 -10.56 -0.08 15.74
CA GLY A 152 -11.77 0.62 16.16
C GLY A 152 -13.05 0.14 15.47
N ARG A 153 -12.98 -0.94 14.70
CA ARG A 153 -14.11 -1.61 14.06
C ARG A 153 -14.27 -3.01 14.67
N GLU A 154 -14.48 -3.07 15.98
CA GLU A 154 -15.17 -4.25 16.49
C GLU A 154 -16.61 -4.23 15.97
N PRO A 155 -17.13 -5.39 15.53
CA PRO A 155 -18.45 -5.49 14.95
C PRO A 155 -19.57 -5.18 15.96
#